data_8fc8efb285a04c518dc68856726a79c9
#
_entry.id   8fc8efb285a04c518dc68856726a79c9
#
_cell.length_a   1.000
_cell.length_b   1.000
_cell.length_c   1.000
_cell.angle_alpha   90.00
_cell.angle_beta   90.00
_cell.angle_gamma   90.00
#
_symmetry.space_group_name_H-M   'P 1'
#
loop_
_entity.id
_entity.type
_entity.pdbx_description
1 polymer ?
#
loop_
_entity_poly.entity_id
_entity_poly.type
_entity_poly.pdbx_seq_one_letter_code
_entity_poly.pdbx_strand_id
1 'polypeptide(L)'
;DIEIDKLSEEEKEFCKQALLNYKSFQNIIWHGDMYRLQDPYENPIASIQYVNHEKTSSVVFSFLVSQRFQTFYSKEPILFKGLDQKKIYKIEEVNLFRGEITEIDQEATYTGEYLMKFGFNPIVSDKRKSVVLKINEITL
;
A
#
# COMPACT_ATOMS: atom_id res chain seq x y z
N ASP A 1 11.59 17.17 12.53
CA ASP A 1 11.00 16.90 13.85
C ASP A 1 9.53 17.24 13.83
N ILE A 2 8.70 16.37 14.42
CA ILE A 2 7.27 16.63 14.57
C ILE A 2 7.08 17.29 15.95
N GLU A 3 6.63 18.53 15.95
CA GLU A 3 6.29 19.24 17.18
C GLU A 3 4.86 18.87 17.59
N ILE A 4 4.72 17.88 18.46
CA ILE A 4 3.42 17.29 18.87
C ILE A 4 2.47 18.35 19.44
N ASP A 5 3.00 19.33 20.13
CA ASP A 5 2.21 20.42 20.76
C ASP A 5 1.57 21.36 19.74
N LYS A 6 2.06 21.37 18.48
CA LYS A 6 1.51 22.18 17.40
C LYS A 6 0.47 21.46 16.55
N LEU A 7 0.29 20.14 16.76
CA LEU A 7 -0.69 19.36 16.03
C LEU A 7 -2.10 19.59 16.58
N SER A 8 -3.07 19.67 15.68
CA SER A 8 -4.50 19.60 16.04
C SER A 8 -4.83 18.23 16.65
N GLU A 9 -5.94 18.13 17.34
CA GLU A 9 -6.40 16.83 17.89
C GLU A 9 -6.66 15.79 16.80
N GLU A 10 -7.11 16.21 15.62
CA GLU A 10 -7.30 15.33 14.46
C GLU A 10 -5.98 14.78 13.93
N GLU A 11 -4.96 15.63 13.83
CA GLU A 11 -3.62 15.22 13.41
C GLU A 11 -2.95 14.29 14.43
N LYS A 12 -3.15 14.54 15.72
CA LYS A 12 -2.66 13.65 16.80
C LYS A 12 -3.32 12.27 16.71
N GLU A 13 -4.63 12.20 16.46
CA GLU A 13 -5.33 10.92 16.31
C GLU A 13 -4.87 10.18 15.05
N PHE A 14 -4.66 10.90 13.94
CA PHE A 14 -4.09 10.33 12.73
C PHE A 14 -2.68 9.76 12.98
N CYS A 15 -1.80 10.51 13.65
CA CYS A 15 -0.46 10.03 14.01
C CYS A 15 -0.52 8.78 14.87
N LYS A 16 -1.43 8.73 15.84
CA LYS A 16 -1.64 7.54 16.67
C LYS A 16 -2.08 6.33 15.84
N GLN A 17 -3.04 6.52 14.92
CA GLN A 17 -3.48 5.47 14.02
C GLN A 17 -2.36 5.01 13.09
N ALA A 18 -1.57 5.93 12.55
CA ALA A 18 -0.42 5.62 11.71
C ALA A 18 0.62 4.77 12.46
N LEU A 19 0.87 5.07 13.74
CA LEU A 19 1.76 4.27 14.59
C LEU A 19 1.19 2.86 14.85
N LEU A 20 -0.11 2.72 15.09
CA LEU A 20 -0.76 1.42 15.24
C LEU A 20 -0.68 0.61 13.94
N ASN A 21 -0.94 1.23 12.80
CA ASN A 21 -0.78 0.60 11.51
C ASN A 21 0.68 0.12 11.30
N TYR A 22 1.66 0.99 11.54
CA TYR A 22 3.07 0.61 11.44
C TYR A 22 3.41 -0.60 12.32
N LYS A 23 2.99 -0.60 13.58
CA LYS A 23 3.20 -1.73 14.49
C LYS A 23 2.59 -3.03 13.97
N SER A 24 1.47 -2.95 13.24
CA SER A 24 0.79 -4.14 12.69
C SER A 24 1.55 -4.82 11.56
N PHE A 25 2.47 -4.11 10.88
CA PHE A 25 3.25 -4.65 9.75
C PHE A 25 4.76 -4.42 9.88
N GLN A 26 5.26 -3.85 10.99
CA GLN A 26 6.69 -3.58 11.17
C GLN A 26 7.57 -4.85 11.02
N ASN A 27 7.09 -6.01 11.48
CA ASN A 27 7.82 -7.26 11.34
C ASN A 27 8.00 -7.68 9.88
N ILE A 28 7.00 -7.37 9.02
CA ILE A 28 7.09 -7.62 7.58
C ILE A 28 8.20 -6.76 6.97
N ILE A 29 8.31 -5.49 7.40
CA ILE A 29 9.34 -4.57 6.92
C ILE A 29 10.73 -4.99 7.39
N TRP A 30 10.86 -5.42 8.65
CA TRP A 30 12.17 -5.72 9.24
C TRP A 30 12.74 -7.08 8.85
N HIS A 31 11.88 -8.04 8.58
CA HIS A 31 12.28 -9.44 8.39
C HIS A 31 11.83 -10.04 7.04
N GLY A 32 10.94 -9.38 6.32
CA GLY A 32 10.45 -9.86 5.04
C GLY A 32 11.35 -9.49 3.86
N ASP A 33 11.00 -10.01 2.71
CA ASP A 33 11.66 -9.70 1.44
C ASP A 33 11.14 -8.39 0.85
N MET A 34 12.04 -7.51 0.43
CA MET A 34 11.70 -6.24 -0.22
C MET A 34 11.75 -6.35 -1.74
N TYR A 35 10.70 -5.82 -2.39
CA TYR A 35 10.60 -5.72 -3.85
C TYR A 35 10.35 -4.27 -4.27
N ARG A 36 11.14 -3.77 -5.20
CA ARG A 36 10.83 -2.54 -5.92
C ARG A 36 9.89 -2.88 -7.06
N LEU A 37 8.68 -2.31 -7.04
CA LEU A 37 7.64 -2.61 -8.02
C LEU A 37 7.65 -1.61 -9.16
N GLN A 38 7.87 -0.32 -8.86
CA GLN A 38 8.00 0.74 -9.84
C GLN A 38 9.16 1.67 -9.50
N ASP A 39 9.94 2.01 -10.53
CA ASP A 39 11.07 2.91 -10.45
C ASP A 39 10.61 4.37 -10.55
N PRO A 40 10.93 5.25 -9.58
CA PRO A 40 10.54 6.66 -9.60
C PRO A 40 11.19 7.48 -10.73
N TYR A 41 12.25 7.00 -11.34
CA TYR A 41 12.90 7.68 -12.46
C TYR A 41 12.19 7.45 -13.79
N GLU A 42 11.52 6.31 -13.94
CA GLU A 42 10.83 5.91 -15.16
C GLU A 42 9.31 6.06 -15.05
N ASN A 43 8.77 6.07 -13.83
CA ASN A 43 7.33 6.09 -13.56
C ASN A 43 6.93 7.29 -12.72
N PRO A 44 5.70 7.81 -12.87
CA PRO A 44 5.17 8.88 -12.01
C PRO A 44 4.91 8.42 -10.58
N ILE A 45 4.78 7.11 -10.36
CA ILE A 45 4.54 6.49 -9.06
C ILE A 45 5.76 5.63 -8.70
N ALA A 46 6.27 5.81 -7.48
CA ALA A 46 7.20 4.87 -6.87
C ALA A 46 6.43 3.87 -6.03
N SER A 47 6.76 2.58 -6.14
CA SER A 47 6.11 1.55 -5.34
C SER A 47 7.11 0.53 -4.80
N ILE A 48 6.99 0.24 -3.51
CA ILE A 48 7.81 -0.72 -2.79
C ILE A 48 6.89 -1.69 -2.06
N GLN A 49 7.22 -2.97 -2.11
CA GLN A 49 6.50 -4.04 -1.43
C GLN A 49 7.43 -4.78 -0.48
N TYR A 50 6.91 -5.16 0.67
CA TYR A 50 7.53 -6.10 1.60
C TYR A 50 6.61 -7.31 1.77
N VAL A 51 7.17 -8.52 1.78
CA VAL A 51 6.43 -9.78 1.92
C VAL A 51 7.07 -10.61 3.02
N ASN A 52 6.30 -11.15 3.96
CA ASN A 52 6.84 -12.06 4.96
C ASN A 52 7.24 -13.41 4.34
N HIS A 53 8.13 -14.14 5.01
CA HIS A 53 8.67 -15.40 4.49
C HIS A 53 7.61 -16.47 4.23
N GLU A 54 6.55 -16.51 5.03
CA GLU A 54 5.44 -17.45 4.88
C GLU A 54 4.49 -17.06 3.73
N LYS A 55 4.70 -15.89 3.13
CA LYS A 55 3.85 -15.34 2.06
C LYS A 55 2.37 -15.24 2.46
N THR A 56 2.12 -14.97 3.73
CA THR A 56 0.78 -14.79 4.29
C THR A 56 0.39 -13.33 4.42
N SER A 57 1.38 -12.46 4.49
CA SER A 57 1.18 -11.01 4.66
C SER A 57 2.18 -10.21 3.86
N SER A 58 1.70 -9.09 3.33
CA SER A 58 2.51 -8.15 2.57
C SER A 58 2.05 -6.71 2.85
N VAL A 59 2.94 -5.74 2.67
CA VAL A 59 2.61 -4.32 2.69
C VAL A 59 3.20 -3.64 1.46
N VAL A 60 2.40 -2.79 0.81
CA VAL A 60 2.80 -2.02 -0.37
C VAL A 60 2.67 -0.54 -0.08
N PHE A 61 3.74 0.19 -0.34
CA PHE A 61 3.79 1.66 -0.27
C PHE A 61 3.85 2.20 -1.69
N SER A 62 2.94 3.08 -2.05
CA SER A 62 2.89 3.73 -3.35
C SER A 62 2.84 5.24 -3.19
N PHE A 63 3.72 5.96 -3.89
CA PHE A 63 3.87 7.41 -3.77
C PHE A 63 3.85 8.07 -5.15
N LEU A 64 3.12 9.18 -5.27
CA LEU A 64 3.22 10.06 -6.42
C LEU A 64 4.52 10.87 -6.33
N VAL A 65 5.47 10.60 -7.22
CA VAL A 65 6.80 11.25 -7.22
C VAL A 65 6.95 12.28 -8.34
N SER A 66 6.14 12.20 -9.39
CA SER A 66 6.17 13.12 -10.51
C SER A 66 4.78 13.40 -11.07
N GLN A 67 4.50 14.69 -11.28
CA GLN A 67 3.24 15.12 -11.92
C GLN A 67 3.39 15.28 -13.45
N ARG A 68 4.53 14.89 -14.02
CA ARG A 68 4.79 15.07 -15.48
C ARG A 68 3.79 14.35 -16.38
N PHE A 69 3.07 13.34 -15.86
CA PHE A 69 2.16 12.49 -16.61
C PHE A 69 0.75 12.45 -15.98
N GLN A 70 0.24 13.58 -15.55
CA GLN A 70 -1.02 13.72 -14.78
C GLN A 70 -2.23 12.95 -15.32
N THR A 71 -2.24 12.60 -16.61
CA THR A 71 -3.39 11.96 -17.26
C THR A 71 -3.39 10.43 -17.20
N PHE A 72 -2.28 9.79 -16.87
CA PHE A 72 -2.10 8.35 -17.06
C PHE A 72 -1.77 7.55 -15.81
N TYR A 73 -1.15 8.15 -14.80
CA TYR A 73 -0.54 7.42 -13.68
C TYR A 73 -1.54 6.70 -12.76
N SER A 74 -2.77 7.18 -12.63
CA SER A 74 -3.76 6.56 -11.74
C SER A 74 -4.44 5.31 -12.32
N LYS A 75 -4.13 4.94 -13.55
CA LYS A 75 -4.86 3.89 -14.29
C LYS A 75 -4.09 2.59 -14.47
N GLU A 76 -2.77 2.62 -14.27
CA GLU A 76 -1.96 1.43 -14.49
C GLU A 76 -1.84 0.58 -13.22
N PRO A 77 -2.14 -0.72 -13.31
CA PRO A 77 -1.95 -1.63 -12.19
C PRO A 77 -0.45 -1.87 -11.94
N ILE A 78 -0.10 -2.03 -10.67
CA ILE A 78 1.24 -2.38 -10.22
C ILE A 78 1.31 -3.89 -10.04
N LEU A 79 2.26 -4.56 -10.70
CA LEU A 79 2.47 -5.99 -10.56
C LEU A 79 3.14 -6.28 -9.22
N PHE A 80 2.47 -7.05 -8.37
CA PHE A 80 3.03 -7.48 -7.09
C PHE A 80 4.07 -8.57 -7.29
N LYS A 81 4.91 -8.79 -6.30
CA LYS A 81 5.99 -9.80 -6.34
C LYS A 81 6.00 -10.61 -5.04
N GLY A 82 6.61 -11.78 -5.10
CA GLY A 82 6.91 -12.58 -3.92
C GLY A 82 5.72 -13.24 -3.23
N LEU A 83 4.49 -13.08 -3.70
CA LEU A 83 3.31 -13.74 -3.15
C LEU A 83 3.27 -15.23 -3.52
N ASP A 84 2.47 -16.01 -2.81
CA ASP A 84 2.16 -17.40 -3.20
C ASP A 84 1.04 -17.40 -4.25
N GLN A 85 1.27 -18.04 -5.39
CA GLN A 85 0.31 -18.06 -6.50
C GLN A 85 -1.04 -18.67 -6.13
N LYS A 86 -1.04 -19.64 -5.21
CA LYS A 86 -2.23 -20.43 -4.84
C LYS A 86 -3.02 -19.83 -3.69
N LYS A 87 -2.41 -18.92 -2.93
CA LYS A 87 -3.07 -18.27 -1.79
C LYS A 87 -4.04 -17.20 -2.26
N ILE A 88 -5.08 -16.98 -1.46
CA ILE A 88 -6.08 -15.93 -1.68
C ILE A 88 -5.80 -14.81 -0.71
N TYR A 89 -5.81 -13.58 -1.20
CA TYR A 89 -5.49 -12.38 -0.43
C TYR A 89 -6.62 -11.38 -0.45
N LYS A 90 -6.78 -10.70 0.67
CA LYS A 90 -7.59 -9.49 0.80
C LYS A 90 -6.65 -8.28 0.89
N ILE A 91 -7.05 -7.17 0.26
CA ILE A 91 -6.28 -5.93 0.22
C ILE A 91 -7.05 -4.85 0.99
N GLU A 92 -6.36 -4.19 1.90
CA GLU A 92 -6.90 -3.13 2.74
C GLU A 92 -6.02 -1.89 2.65
N GLU A 93 -6.63 -0.72 2.46
CA GLU A 93 -5.94 0.56 2.54
C GLU A 93 -5.91 1.04 3.99
N VAL A 94 -4.71 1.32 4.52
CA VAL A 94 -4.53 1.57 5.96
C VAL A 94 -4.11 2.99 6.33
N ASN A 95 -3.81 3.86 5.36
CA ASN A 95 -3.38 5.24 5.62
C ASN A 95 -4.45 6.29 5.30
N LEU A 96 -5.72 5.97 5.56
CA LEU A 96 -6.84 6.89 5.40
C LEU A 96 -6.83 7.94 6.52
N PHE A 97 -6.86 9.23 6.15
CA PHE A 97 -7.09 10.30 7.10
C PHE A 97 -8.56 10.33 7.53
N ARG A 98 -8.85 10.93 8.67
CA ARG A 98 -10.21 11.02 9.20
C ARG A 98 -11.19 11.61 8.16
N GLY A 99 -12.26 10.87 7.89
CA GLY A 99 -13.29 11.25 6.91
C GLY A 99 -12.96 10.89 5.46
N GLU A 100 -11.75 10.39 5.16
CA GLU A 100 -11.45 9.84 3.84
C GLU A 100 -12.09 8.45 3.68
N ILE A 101 -12.55 8.20 2.48
CA ILE A 101 -13.10 6.89 2.07
C ILE A 101 -12.15 6.31 1.05
N THR A 102 -11.84 5.02 1.20
CA THR A 102 -11.04 4.31 0.21
C THR A 102 -11.76 4.23 -1.13
N GLU A 103 -11.01 4.33 -2.22
CA GLU A 103 -11.51 4.14 -3.58
C GLU A 103 -11.36 2.68 -4.05
N ILE A 104 -10.65 1.82 -3.30
CA ILE A 104 -10.48 0.41 -3.64
C ILE A 104 -11.62 -0.44 -3.04
N ASP A 105 -11.96 -1.53 -3.72
CA ASP A 105 -12.88 -2.54 -3.18
C ASP A 105 -12.13 -3.42 -2.17
N GLN A 106 -12.33 -3.12 -0.89
CA GLN A 106 -11.71 -3.87 0.20
C GLN A 106 -12.41 -5.20 0.52
N GLU A 107 -13.57 -5.47 -0.06
CA GLU A 107 -14.25 -6.77 0.08
C GLU A 107 -13.82 -7.78 -0.99
N ALA A 108 -13.24 -7.30 -2.09
CA ALA A 108 -12.72 -8.16 -3.14
C ALA A 108 -11.52 -9.00 -2.66
N THR A 109 -11.42 -10.19 -3.21
CA THR A 109 -10.32 -11.12 -2.94
C THR A 109 -9.61 -11.49 -4.23
N TYR A 110 -8.32 -11.71 -4.15
CA TYR A 110 -7.45 -11.94 -5.30
C TYR A 110 -6.54 -13.14 -5.05
N THR A 111 -6.30 -13.96 -6.07
CA THR A 111 -5.22 -14.96 -5.98
C THR A 111 -3.86 -14.26 -6.09
N GLY A 112 -2.84 -14.83 -5.45
CA GLY A 112 -1.48 -14.30 -5.61
C GLY A 112 -1.01 -14.34 -7.07
N GLU A 113 -1.45 -15.34 -7.84
CA GLU A 113 -1.20 -15.42 -9.27
C GLU A 113 -1.77 -14.20 -10.01
N TYR A 114 -3.02 -13.83 -9.73
CA TYR A 114 -3.65 -12.64 -10.33
C TYR A 114 -2.87 -11.38 -10.02
N LEU A 115 -2.56 -11.15 -8.74
CA LEU A 115 -1.83 -9.96 -8.28
C LEU A 115 -0.42 -9.84 -8.90
N MET A 116 0.24 -10.98 -9.15
CA MET A 116 1.58 -10.99 -9.76
C MET A 116 1.56 -10.88 -11.28
N LYS A 117 0.50 -11.34 -11.96
CA LYS A 117 0.41 -11.33 -13.44
C LYS A 117 -0.35 -10.10 -13.97
N PHE A 118 -1.41 -9.69 -13.32
CA PHE A 118 -2.29 -8.59 -13.77
C PHE A 118 -2.15 -7.35 -12.90
N GLY A 119 -1.67 -7.51 -11.67
CA GLY A 119 -1.42 -6.42 -10.74
C GLY A 119 -2.66 -5.89 -10.04
N PHE A 120 -2.45 -4.80 -9.32
CA PHE A 120 -3.47 -4.06 -8.59
C PHE A 120 -3.22 -2.57 -8.73
N ASN A 121 -4.28 -1.77 -8.92
CA ASN A 121 -4.18 -0.33 -8.96
C ASN A 121 -4.43 0.26 -7.56
N PRO A 122 -3.43 0.85 -6.91
CA PRO A 122 -3.57 1.48 -5.59
C PRO A 122 -4.34 2.80 -5.64
N ILE A 123 -4.67 3.31 -6.83
CA ILE A 123 -5.41 4.58 -7.05
C ILE A 123 -4.69 5.78 -6.41
N VAL A 124 -3.38 5.89 -6.67
CA VAL A 124 -2.60 7.07 -6.29
C VAL A 124 -2.98 8.23 -7.20
N SER A 125 -3.21 9.41 -6.63
CA SER A 125 -3.66 10.60 -7.36
C SER A 125 -3.13 11.89 -6.74
N ASP A 126 -3.41 13.04 -7.37
CA ASP A 126 -3.06 14.36 -6.82
C ASP A 126 -3.72 14.62 -5.45
N LYS A 127 -4.90 14.06 -5.22
CA LYS A 127 -5.60 14.16 -3.94
C LYS A 127 -5.05 13.19 -2.90
N ARG A 128 -4.60 12.02 -3.36
CA ARG A 128 -4.03 10.94 -2.56
C ARG A 128 -2.64 10.58 -3.06
N LYS A 129 -1.66 11.35 -2.63
CA LYS A 129 -0.27 11.24 -3.09
C LYS A 129 0.49 10.06 -2.48
N SER A 130 -0.05 9.45 -1.44
CA SER A 130 0.48 8.22 -0.86
C SER A 130 -0.64 7.25 -0.52
N VAL A 131 -0.46 5.99 -0.85
CA VAL A 131 -1.37 4.90 -0.53
C VAL A 131 -0.55 3.77 0.08
N VAL A 132 -1.00 3.28 1.23
CA VAL A 132 -0.41 2.13 1.92
C VAL A 132 -1.44 1.01 1.93
N LEU A 133 -1.08 -0.11 1.29
CA LEU A 133 -1.92 -1.29 1.21
C LEU A 133 -1.37 -2.39 2.10
N LYS A 134 -2.20 -2.95 2.94
CA LYS A 134 -1.94 -4.18 3.68
C LYS A 134 -2.63 -5.34 2.97
N ILE A 135 -1.88 -6.38 2.70
CA ILE A 135 -2.33 -7.54 1.96
C ILE A 135 -2.20 -8.74 2.89
N ASN A 136 -3.30 -9.44 3.17
CA ASN A 136 -3.30 -10.59 4.05
C ASN A 136 -3.97 -11.78 3.37
N GLU A 137 -3.36 -12.97 3.56
CA GLU A 137 -3.98 -14.24 3.21
C GLU A 137 -5.30 -14.39 3.97
N ILE A 138 -6.31 -14.89 3.28
CA ILE A 138 -7.56 -15.35 3.88
C ILE A 138 -7.67 -16.85 3.70
N THR A 139 -8.08 -17.52 4.79
CA THR A 139 -8.46 -18.93 4.76
C THR A 139 -9.94 -18.98 4.50
N LEU A 140 -10.34 -19.63 3.40
CA LEU A 140 -11.75 -19.91 3.08
C LEU A 140 -12.26 -21.06 3.90
#